data_4d192af7ee412cb56649bee59dac8ba3
#
_entry.id   4d192af7ee412cb56649bee59dac8ba3
#
_cell.length_a   1.000
_cell.length_b   1.000
_cell.length_c   1.000
_cell.angle_alpha   90.00
_cell.angle_beta   90.00
_cell.angle_gamma   90.00
#
_symmetry.space_group_name_H-M   'P 1'
#
loop_
_entity.id
_entity.type
_entity.pdbx_description
1 polymer ?
#
loop_
_entity_poly.entity_id
_entity_poly.type
_entity_poly.pdbx_seq_one_letter_code
_entity_poly.pdbx_strand_id
1 'polypeptide(L)'
;MSHGKQFTLFSLKPGPNGWHVAFILEELGLTYENVFPNLDVTAHQGPEDLVKYNPNGRIPALIDHGNNDFVIWESGAINQYIVDRYDKERKISLAPGTEEYYTQLQWLYFQASGQGPYFGQLVWFAAYHPEKPQSVLDRYTNEIKRVFGVLEGVLSKQEWLVGNKPTVADISFCSWNEIITTTVLQNFNFEKEFPVTAKWHKKILARPAIKKVWDERAKLLAQG
;
A
#
# COMPACT_ATOMS: atom_id res chain seq x y z
N MET A 1 1.12 25.58 -7.05
CA MET A 1 1.52 25.80 -8.46
C MET A 1 1.51 24.45 -9.14
N SER A 2 0.91 24.35 -10.31
CA SER A 2 0.87 23.10 -11.07
C SER A 2 2.26 22.80 -11.63
N HIS A 3 2.87 21.68 -11.26
CA HIS A 3 4.13 21.17 -11.83
C HIS A 3 3.91 20.45 -13.17
N GLY A 4 2.72 20.62 -13.79
CA GLY A 4 2.34 19.99 -15.06
C GLY A 4 1.97 18.51 -14.97
N LYS A 5 1.90 17.94 -13.74
CA LYS A 5 1.40 16.59 -13.48
C LYS A 5 -0.07 16.63 -13.07
N GLN A 6 -0.77 15.52 -13.30
CA GLN A 6 -2.19 15.41 -12.95
C GLN A 6 -2.38 15.33 -11.42
N PHE A 7 -1.46 14.70 -10.72
CA PHE A 7 -1.56 14.50 -9.26
C PHE A 7 -0.34 14.97 -8.50
N THR A 8 -0.56 15.39 -7.25
CA THR A 8 0.49 15.46 -6.22
C THR A 8 0.20 14.37 -5.17
N LEU A 9 1.15 13.46 -4.98
CA LEU A 9 1.09 12.39 -3.97
C LEU A 9 2.04 12.72 -2.83
N PHE A 10 1.52 12.91 -1.62
CA PHE A 10 2.32 12.99 -0.42
C PHE A 10 2.58 11.59 0.12
N SER A 11 3.84 11.22 0.24
CA SER A 11 4.25 9.89 0.71
C SER A 11 5.47 9.95 1.62
N LEU A 12 5.98 8.79 2.04
CA LEU A 12 7.17 8.65 2.86
C LEU A 12 8.12 7.65 2.19
N LYS A 13 9.39 8.01 2.00
CA LYS A 13 10.37 7.16 1.29
C LYS A 13 10.43 5.72 1.84
N PRO A 14 10.59 5.45 3.16
CA PRO A 14 10.60 4.10 3.69
C PRO A 14 9.21 3.49 3.86
N GLY A 15 8.15 4.31 4.01
CA GLY A 15 6.79 3.84 4.33
C GLY A 15 6.08 3.17 3.15
N PRO A 16 5.19 2.19 3.40
CA PRO A 16 4.53 1.44 2.32
C PRO A 16 3.32 2.15 1.69
N ASN A 17 2.56 2.92 2.49
CA ASN A 17 1.20 3.34 2.10
C ASN A 17 1.15 4.29 0.90
N GLY A 18 2.14 5.16 0.72
CA GLY A 18 2.24 6.00 -0.47
C GLY A 18 2.64 5.21 -1.72
N TRP A 19 3.47 4.19 -1.55
CA TRP A 19 3.97 3.42 -2.68
C TRP A 19 2.90 2.55 -3.35
N HIS A 20 1.97 1.95 -2.61
CA HIS A 20 0.89 1.23 -3.29
C HIS A 20 -0.11 2.16 -3.99
N VAL A 21 -0.22 3.43 -3.59
CA VAL A 21 -0.93 4.45 -4.37
C VAL A 21 -0.15 4.75 -5.66
N ALA A 22 1.17 4.94 -5.57
CA ALA A 22 2.03 5.16 -6.74
C ALA A 22 1.95 4.00 -7.74
N PHE A 23 1.86 2.74 -7.27
CA PHE A 23 1.65 1.57 -8.13
C PHE A 23 0.37 1.69 -8.96
N ILE A 24 -0.74 2.12 -8.34
CA ILE A 24 -2.02 2.28 -9.02
C ILE A 24 -1.96 3.40 -10.06
N LEU A 25 -1.36 4.54 -9.71
CA LEU A 25 -1.17 5.65 -10.64
C LEU A 25 -0.34 5.22 -11.87
N GLU A 26 0.77 4.52 -11.64
CA GLU A 26 1.64 4.03 -12.73
C GLU A 26 0.99 2.93 -13.58
N GLU A 27 0.22 2.01 -12.98
CA GLU A 27 -0.54 0.99 -13.71
C GLU A 27 -1.56 1.59 -14.68
N LEU A 28 -2.11 2.74 -14.34
CA LEU A 28 -3.07 3.46 -15.17
C LEU A 28 -2.41 4.51 -16.09
N GLY A 29 -1.09 4.67 -16.03
CA GLY A 29 -0.37 5.67 -16.83
C GLY A 29 -0.66 7.10 -16.43
N LEU A 30 -1.10 7.34 -15.19
CA LEU A 30 -1.43 8.65 -14.65
C LEU A 30 -0.17 9.37 -14.18
N THR A 31 -0.05 10.66 -14.49
CA THR A 31 1.13 11.44 -14.14
C THR A 31 1.02 12.04 -12.75
N TYR A 32 2.07 11.88 -11.93
CA TYR A 32 2.08 12.41 -10.58
C TYR A 32 3.47 12.92 -10.18
N GLU A 33 3.49 13.85 -9.23
CA GLU A 33 4.67 14.23 -8.47
C GLU A 33 4.59 13.60 -7.08
N ASN A 34 5.66 12.92 -6.67
CA ASN A 34 5.75 12.34 -5.33
C ASN A 34 6.50 13.29 -4.40
N VAL A 35 5.79 13.85 -3.43
CA VAL A 35 6.31 14.77 -2.42
C VAL A 35 6.55 14.03 -1.12
N PHE A 36 7.73 14.21 -0.54
CA PHE A 36 8.13 13.59 0.73
C PHE A 36 8.22 14.66 1.82
N PRO A 37 7.13 14.91 2.59
CA PRO A 37 7.15 15.85 3.69
C PRO A 37 8.14 15.36 4.77
N ASN A 38 8.69 16.32 5.54
CA ASN A 38 9.54 16.00 6.69
C ASN A 38 8.68 15.45 7.85
N LEU A 39 8.22 14.21 7.70
CA LEU A 39 7.34 13.54 8.64
C LEU A 39 8.13 12.74 9.66
N ASP A 40 8.09 13.18 10.92
CA ASP A 40 8.50 12.36 12.06
C ASP A 40 7.37 11.36 12.40
N VAL A 41 7.61 10.08 12.13
CA VAL A 41 6.63 9.02 12.39
C VAL A 41 6.38 8.80 13.88
N THR A 42 7.26 9.29 14.75
CA THR A 42 7.14 9.20 16.21
C THR A 42 6.37 10.37 16.81
N ALA A 43 6.20 11.47 16.07
CA ALA A 43 5.45 12.64 16.51
C ALA A 43 3.94 12.34 16.58
N HIS A 44 3.27 12.95 17.57
CA HIS A 44 1.83 12.86 17.70
C HIS A 44 1.08 13.63 16.61
N GLN A 45 1.70 14.69 16.06
CA GLN A 45 1.12 15.54 15.04
C GLN A 45 2.05 15.59 13.83
N GLY A 46 1.48 15.49 12.64
CA GLY A 46 2.22 15.66 11.39
C GLY A 46 2.65 17.11 11.14
N PRO A 47 3.57 17.34 10.18
CA PRO A 47 4.02 18.68 9.83
C PRO A 47 2.88 19.53 9.27
N GLU A 48 2.92 20.84 9.51
CA GLU A 48 1.86 21.80 9.18
C GLU A 48 1.51 21.77 7.67
N ASP A 49 2.50 21.62 6.82
CA ASP A 49 2.34 21.55 5.37
C ASP A 49 1.59 20.29 4.89
N LEU A 50 1.56 19.22 5.71
CA LEU A 50 0.77 18.02 5.45
C LEU A 50 -0.62 18.09 6.09
N VAL A 51 -0.72 18.63 7.31
CA VAL A 51 -1.98 18.71 8.08
C VAL A 51 -3.06 19.48 7.32
N LYS A 52 -2.70 20.49 6.53
CA LYS A 52 -3.65 21.24 5.69
C LYS A 52 -4.34 20.37 4.62
N TYR A 53 -3.73 19.25 4.20
CA TYR A 53 -4.29 18.31 3.23
C TYR A 53 -4.88 17.06 3.89
N ASN A 54 -4.28 16.63 4.99
CA ASN A 54 -4.76 15.49 5.77
C ASN A 54 -4.80 15.87 7.27
N PRO A 55 -5.99 16.10 7.84
CA PRO A 55 -6.12 16.50 9.24
C PRO A 55 -5.57 15.46 10.23
N ASN A 56 -5.42 14.19 9.79
CA ASN A 56 -4.74 13.15 10.57
C ASN A 56 -3.21 13.36 10.62
N GLY A 57 -2.64 14.24 9.77
CA GLY A 57 -1.20 14.49 9.72
C GLY A 57 -0.36 13.28 9.29
N ARG A 58 -0.94 12.36 8.55
CA ARG A 58 -0.30 11.13 8.06
C ARG A 58 -0.27 11.09 6.53
N ILE A 59 0.57 10.23 5.99
CA ILE A 59 0.63 9.89 4.57
C ILE A 59 -0.10 8.54 4.32
N PRO A 60 -0.62 8.34 3.11
CA PRO A 60 -0.63 9.25 1.98
C PRO A 60 -1.75 10.31 2.04
N ALA A 61 -1.55 11.38 1.28
CA ALA A 61 -2.59 12.28 0.81
C ALA A 61 -2.38 12.50 -0.69
N LEU A 62 -3.44 12.70 -1.44
CA LEU A 62 -3.41 12.91 -2.88
C LEU A 62 -4.18 14.19 -3.22
N ILE A 63 -3.62 15.02 -4.10
CA ILE A 63 -4.31 16.13 -4.75
C ILE A 63 -4.54 15.76 -6.21
N ASP A 64 -5.77 15.84 -6.65
CA ASP A 64 -6.14 15.66 -8.06
C ASP A 64 -6.35 17.03 -8.73
N HIS A 65 -5.35 17.47 -9.48
CA HIS A 65 -5.37 18.75 -10.21
C HIS A 65 -6.34 18.72 -11.40
N GLY A 66 -6.63 17.53 -11.94
CA GLY A 66 -7.65 17.33 -12.97
C GLY A 66 -9.10 17.40 -12.45
N ASN A 67 -9.28 17.52 -11.12
CA ASN A 67 -10.58 17.63 -10.46
C ASN A 67 -10.62 18.81 -9.48
N ASN A 68 -10.28 20.00 -9.93
CA ASN A 68 -10.31 21.25 -9.14
C ASN A 68 -9.52 21.15 -7.82
N ASP A 69 -8.32 20.56 -7.87
CA ASP A 69 -7.45 20.33 -6.71
C ASP A 69 -8.14 19.55 -5.58
N PHE A 70 -8.99 18.59 -5.94
CA PHE A 70 -9.65 17.73 -4.96
C PHE A 70 -8.62 16.98 -4.13
N VAL A 71 -8.74 17.09 -2.82
CA VAL A 71 -7.84 16.44 -1.85
C VAL A 71 -8.52 15.23 -1.25
N ILE A 72 -7.80 14.10 -1.25
CA ILE A 72 -8.24 12.85 -0.62
C ILE A 72 -7.09 12.20 0.15
N TRP A 73 -7.39 11.61 1.29
CA TRP A 73 -6.46 10.86 2.12
C TRP A 73 -7.06 9.51 2.51
N GLU A 74 -6.33 8.65 3.23
CA GLU A 74 -6.51 7.19 3.37
C GLU A 74 -6.19 6.43 2.09
N SER A 75 -5.13 5.63 2.14
CA SER A 75 -4.61 4.94 0.96
C SER A 75 -5.63 4.03 0.26
N GLY A 76 -6.51 3.36 1.03
CA GLY A 76 -7.60 2.56 0.47
C GLY A 76 -8.65 3.41 -0.25
N ALA A 77 -9.02 4.57 0.33
CA ALA A 77 -9.95 5.53 -0.29
C ALA A 77 -9.34 6.17 -1.55
N ILE A 78 -8.05 6.52 -1.51
CA ILE A 78 -7.32 7.04 -2.65
C ILE A 78 -7.32 6.02 -3.80
N ASN A 79 -6.98 4.76 -3.52
CA ASN A 79 -6.95 3.70 -4.52
C ASN A 79 -8.33 3.49 -5.15
N GLN A 80 -9.38 3.45 -4.35
CA GLN A 80 -10.75 3.33 -4.85
C GLN A 80 -11.16 4.53 -5.70
N TYR A 81 -10.85 5.77 -5.25
CA TYR A 81 -11.11 6.99 -6.01
C TYR A 81 -10.43 6.97 -7.38
N ILE A 82 -9.15 6.59 -7.42
CA ILE A 82 -8.38 6.56 -8.68
C ILE A 82 -9.02 5.57 -9.66
N VAL A 83 -9.32 4.34 -9.24
CA VAL A 83 -9.87 3.35 -10.17
C VAL A 83 -11.31 3.67 -10.60
N ASP A 84 -12.14 4.21 -9.72
CA ASP A 84 -13.52 4.58 -10.08
C ASP A 84 -13.55 5.72 -11.10
N ARG A 85 -12.63 6.69 -10.93
CA ARG A 85 -12.62 7.88 -11.77
C ARG A 85 -11.83 7.71 -13.07
N TYR A 86 -10.69 6.98 -13.02
CA TYR A 86 -9.70 6.96 -14.09
C TYR A 86 -9.50 5.61 -14.78
N ASP A 87 -9.90 4.49 -14.17
CA ASP A 87 -9.82 3.17 -14.79
C ASP A 87 -11.10 2.83 -15.59
N LYS A 88 -11.34 3.60 -16.66
CA LYS A 88 -12.56 3.44 -17.48
C LYS A 88 -12.64 2.10 -18.20
N GLU A 89 -11.50 1.54 -18.55
CA GLU A 89 -11.38 0.24 -19.22
C GLU A 89 -11.37 -0.94 -18.24
N ARG A 90 -11.48 -0.67 -16.94
CA ARG A 90 -11.41 -1.70 -15.90
C ARG A 90 -10.13 -2.54 -15.97
N LYS A 91 -9.01 -1.91 -16.25
CA LYS A 91 -7.71 -2.58 -16.38
C LYS A 91 -7.30 -3.29 -15.08
N ILE A 92 -7.48 -2.61 -13.93
CA ILE A 92 -7.16 -3.11 -12.58
C ILE A 92 -8.33 -2.95 -11.60
N SER A 93 -9.54 -2.79 -12.09
CA SER A 93 -10.76 -2.66 -11.27
C SER A 93 -11.92 -3.47 -11.83
N LEU A 94 -13.02 -3.48 -11.10
CA LEU A 94 -14.24 -4.21 -11.42
C LEU A 94 -15.42 -3.25 -11.53
N ALA A 95 -16.49 -3.67 -12.21
CA ALA A 95 -17.62 -2.81 -12.49
C ALA A 95 -18.43 -2.53 -11.21
N PRO A 96 -18.68 -1.25 -10.86
CA PRO A 96 -19.49 -0.90 -9.70
C PRO A 96 -20.87 -1.59 -9.73
N GLY A 97 -21.33 -2.02 -8.54
CA GLY A 97 -22.62 -2.68 -8.39
C GLY A 97 -22.62 -4.19 -8.62
N THR A 98 -21.49 -4.78 -9.06
CA THR A 98 -21.34 -6.24 -9.17
C THR A 98 -20.90 -6.88 -7.85
N GLU A 99 -21.14 -8.17 -7.64
CA GLU A 99 -20.64 -8.90 -6.47
C GLU A 99 -19.10 -8.87 -6.40
N GLU A 100 -18.44 -8.97 -7.54
CA GLU A 100 -16.98 -8.88 -7.63
C GLU A 100 -16.45 -7.52 -7.19
N TYR A 101 -17.15 -6.42 -7.52
CA TYR A 101 -16.78 -5.08 -7.03
C TYR A 101 -16.87 -5.01 -5.50
N TYR A 102 -17.92 -5.56 -4.89
CA TYR A 102 -18.01 -5.58 -3.42
C TYR A 102 -16.97 -6.51 -2.79
N THR A 103 -16.62 -7.60 -3.45
CA THR A 103 -15.51 -8.47 -3.03
C THR A 103 -14.15 -7.72 -3.12
N GLN A 104 -13.94 -6.91 -4.17
CA GLN A 104 -12.78 -6.01 -4.27
C GLN A 104 -12.72 -5.03 -3.09
N LEU A 105 -13.84 -4.39 -2.74
CA LEU A 105 -13.93 -3.51 -1.58
C LEU A 105 -13.64 -4.26 -0.27
N GLN A 106 -14.18 -5.46 -0.09
CA GLN A 106 -13.90 -6.31 1.07
C GLN A 106 -12.40 -6.51 1.27
N TRP A 107 -11.66 -6.80 0.19
CA TRP A 107 -10.21 -6.96 0.25
C TRP A 107 -9.47 -5.66 0.54
N LEU A 108 -9.91 -4.53 -0.02
CA LEU A 108 -9.34 -3.21 0.31
C LEU A 108 -9.56 -2.86 1.78
N TYR A 109 -10.75 -3.12 2.32
CA TYR A 109 -11.01 -2.93 3.76
C TYR A 109 -10.21 -3.90 4.62
N PHE A 110 -10.04 -5.16 4.20
CA PHE A 110 -9.18 -6.11 4.93
C PHE A 110 -7.71 -5.66 4.91
N GLN A 111 -7.23 -5.11 3.81
CA GLN A 111 -5.90 -4.51 3.74
C GLN A 111 -5.77 -3.33 4.72
N ALA A 112 -6.71 -2.41 4.70
CA ALA A 112 -6.67 -1.20 5.52
C ALA A 112 -6.88 -1.47 7.02
N SER A 113 -7.69 -2.46 7.41
CA SER A 113 -8.00 -2.76 8.81
C SER A 113 -7.20 -3.92 9.38
N GLY A 114 -6.79 -4.87 8.57
CA GLY A 114 -6.11 -6.09 8.97
C GLY A 114 -4.61 -6.08 8.69
N GLN A 115 -4.19 -5.76 7.46
CA GLN A 115 -2.78 -5.75 7.13
C GLN A 115 -2.07 -4.48 7.65
N GLY A 116 -2.52 -3.31 7.20
CA GLY A 116 -1.83 -2.03 7.47
C GLY A 116 -1.54 -1.80 8.95
N PRO A 117 -2.55 -1.83 9.83
CA PRO A 117 -2.35 -1.54 11.26
C PRO A 117 -1.44 -2.56 11.97
N TYR A 118 -1.64 -3.85 11.77
CA TYR A 118 -0.85 -4.85 12.47
C TYR A 118 0.60 -4.92 11.99
N PHE A 119 0.82 -4.78 10.68
CA PHE A 119 2.15 -4.69 10.09
C PHE A 119 2.85 -3.42 10.56
N GLY A 120 2.13 -2.29 10.59
CA GLY A 120 2.62 -1.02 11.11
C GLY A 120 2.99 -1.07 12.59
N GLN A 121 2.20 -1.76 13.43
CA GLN A 121 2.53 -1.93 14.84
C GLN A 121 3.77 -2.80 15.05
N LEU A 122 3.97 -3.87 14.26
CA LEU A 122 5.22 -4.62 14.36
C LEU A 122 6.42 -3.73 14.01
N VAL A 123 6.33 -2.94 12.91
CA VAL A 123 7.39 -1.99 12.54
C VAL A 123 7.65 -0.99 13.67
N TRP A 124 6.59 -0.45 14.27
CA TRP A 124 6.71 0.50 15.36
C TRP A 124 7.50 -0.08 16.53
N PHE A 125 7.10 -1.24 17.05
CA PHE A 125 7.78 -1.86 18.18
C PHE A 125 9.15 -2.43 17.84
N ALA A 126 9.37 -2.86 16.60
CA ALA A 126 10.68 -3.36 16.17
C ALA A 126 11.70 -2.24 15.92
N ALA A 127 11.27 -1.09 15.38
CA ALA A 127 12.19 -0.03 14.94
C ALA A 127 12.19 1.21 15.85
N TYR A 128 11.01 1.73 16.22
CA TYR A 128 10.88 3.07 16.81
C TYR A 128 10.68 3.06 18.34
N HIS A 129 9.93 2.10 18.88
CA HIS A 129 9.69 2.06 20.33
C HIS A 129 11.02 1.83 21.07
N PRO A 130 11.29 2.56 22.18
CA PRO A 130 12.55 2.40 22.94
C PRO A 130 12.71 1.00 23.52
N GLU A 131 11.63 0.41 24.02
CA GLU A 131 11.62 -0.97 24.50
C GLU A 131 11.19 -1.93 23.38
N LYS A 132 11.72 -3.16 23.42
CA LYS A 132 11.36 -4.23 22.47
C LYS A 132 10.68 -5.39 23.21
N PRO A 133 9.44 -5.20 23.73
CA PRO A 133 8.77 -6.25 24.52
C PRO A 133 8.50 -7.48 23.65
N GLN A 134 9.10 -8.63 24.02
CA GLN A 134 8.99 -9.84 23.21
C GLN A 134 7.53 -10.27 23.01
N SER A 135 6.69 -10.16 24.04
CA SER A 135 5.26 -10.51 23.96
C SER A 135 4.49 -9.68 22.94
N VAL A 136 4.87 -8.40 22.72
CA VAL A 136 4.26 -7.52 21.73
C VAL A 136 4.76 -7.88 20.33
N LEU A 137 6.06 -8.13 20.17
CA LEU A 137 6.65 -8.57 18.90
C LEU A 137 6.04 -9.91 18.47
N ASP A 138 5.90 -10.88 19.38
CA ASP A 138 5.27 -12.17 19.13
C ASP A 138 3.79 -12.00 18.71
N ARG A 139 3.04 -11.15 19.42
CA ARG A 139 1.65 -10.89 19.08
C ARG A 139 1.50 -10.38 17.64
N TYR A 140 2.23 -9.35 17.27
CA TYR A 140 2.09 -8.77 15.93
C TYR A 140 2.69 -9.65 14.84
N THR A 141 3.75 -10.41 15.13
CA THR A 141 4.25 -11.44 14.21
C THR A 141 3.19 -12.52 13.96
N ASN A 142 2.46 -12.96 14.98
CA ASN A 142 1.39 -13.92 14.82
C ASN A 142 0.20 -13.34 14.02
N GLU A 143 -0.12 -12.04 14.19
CA GLU A 143 -1.15 -11.39 13.36
C GLU A 143 -0.72 -11.27 11.88
N ILE A 144 0.56 -10.99 11.62
CA ILE A 144 1.09 -11.01 10.24
C ILE A 144 0.94 -12.41 9.63
N LYS A 145 1.31 -13.47 10.37
CA LYS A 145 1.14 -14.85 9.91
C LYS A 145 -0.34 -15.19 9.68
N ARG A 146 -1.24 -14.69 10.55
CA ARG A 146 -2.68 -14.85 10.35
C ARG A 146 -3.17 -14.20 9.05
N VAL A 147 -2.72 -12.96 8.77
CA VAL A 147 -3.08 -12.25 7.52
C VAL A 147 -2.56 -13.02 6.31
N PHE A 148 -1.29 -13.46 6.32
CA PHE A 148 -0.75 -14.30 5.25
C PHE A 148 -1.50 -15.64 5.11
N GLY A 149 -1.92 -16.24 6.22
CA GLY A 149 -2.74 -17.47 6.18
C GLY A 149 -4.10 -17.28 5.51
N VAL A 150 -4.73 -16.11 5.70
CA VAL A 150 -5.98 -15.76 4.98
C VAL A 150 -5.72 -15.65 3.48
N LEU A 151 -4.67 -14.94 3.08
CA LEU A 151 -4.28 -14.81 1.67
C LEU A 151 -3.93 -16.18 1.06
N GLU A 152 -3.13 -16.99 1.75
CA GLU A 152 -2.74 -18.34 1.33
C GLU A 152 -3.96 -19.23 1.10
N GLY A 153 -4.92 -19.22 2.03
CA GLY A 153 -6.14 -20.02 1.94
C GLY A 153 -7.01 -19.65 0.74
N VAL A 154 -7.06 -18.37 0.35
CA VAL A 154 -7.83 -17.92 -0.81
C VAL A 154 -7.06 -18.16 -2.09
N LEU A 155 -5.80 -17.75 -2.15
CA LEU A 155 -4.95 -17.84 -3.34
C LEU A 155 -4.58 -19.29 -3.71
N SER A 156 -4.73 -20.25 -2.80
CA SER A 156 -4.62 -21.67 -3.12
C SER A 156 -5.76 -22.20 -3.99
N LYS A 157 -6.87 -21.46 -4.10
CA LYS A 157 -8.06 -21.83 -4.85
C LYS A 157 -8.28 -20.97 -6.11
N GLN A 158 -7.61 -19.82 -6.18
CA GLN A 158 -7.76 -18.86 -7.28
C GLN A 158 -6.46 -18.06 -7.48
N GLU A 159 -6.28 -17.54 -8.67
CA GLU A 159 -5.04 -16.85 -9.03
C GLU A 159 -4.92 -15.44 -8.43
N TRP A 160 -6.04 -14.72 -8.28
CA TRP A 160 -6.14 -13.34 -7.82
C TRP A 160 -7.17 -13.25 -6.70
N LEU A 161 -7.10 -12.20 -5.86
CA LEU A 161 -8.01 -12.04 -4.72
C LEU A 161 -9.47 -11.92 -5.15
N VAL A 162 -9.73 -11.41 -6.36
CA VAL A 162 -11.07 -11.30 -6.95
C VAL A 162 -10.98 -11.29 -8.47
N GLY A 163 -11.95 -11.94 -9.13
CA GLY A 163 -11.99 -12.01 -10.59
C GLY A 163 -10.87 -12.87 -11.20
N ASN A 164 -10.58 -12.61 -12.47
CA ASN A 164 -9.64 -13.39 -13.27
C ASN A 164 -8.38 -12.61 -13.71
N LYS A 165 -8.12 -11.45 -13.09
CA LYS A 165 -6.99 -10.55 -13.36
C LYS A 165 -6.53 -9.88 -12.08
N PRO A 166 -5.30 -9.34 -12.03
CA PRO A 166 -4.87 -8.53 -10.90
C PRO A 166 -5.73 -7.25 -10.81
N THR A 167 -6.16 -6.94 -9.61
CA THR A 167 -6.99 -5.77 -9.31
C THR A 167 -6.29 -4.83 -8.33
N VAL A 168 -6.87 -3.67 -8.11
CA VAL A 168 -6.45 -2.74 -7.07
C VAL A 168 -6.37 -3.41 -5.69
N ALA A 169 -7.21 -4.42 -5.42
CA ALA A 169 -7.15 -5.22 -4.21
C ALA A 169 -5.83 -5.96 -4.08
N ASP A 170 -5.40 -6.68 -5.13
CA ASP A 170 -4.13 -7.41 -5.16
C ASP A 170 -2.92 -6.47 -4.97
N ILE A 171 -2.91 -5.35 -5.69
CA ILE A 171 -1.81 -4.39 -5.71
C ILE A 171 -1.64 -3.71 -4.35
N SER A 172 -2.74 -3.45 -3.63
CA SER A 172 -2.72 -2.75 -2.33
C SER A 172 -1.95 -3.48 -1.24
N PHE A 173 -1.86 -4.81 -1.29
CA PHE A 173 -1.09 -5.59 -0.31
C PHE A 173 0.43 -5.55 -0.54
N CYS A 174 0.86 -5.23 -1.77
CA CYS A 174 2.19 -5.53 -2.25
C CYS A 174 3.30 -4.82 -1.46
N SER A 175 3.19 -3.51 -1.22
CA SER A 175 4.21 -2.73 -0.55
C SER A 175 4.45 -3.15 0.90
N TRP A 176 3.39 -3.47 1.64
CA TRP A 176 3.50 -3.99 2.99
C TRP A 176 4.12 -5.38 3.03
N ASN A 177 3.69 -6.28 2.14
CA ASN A 177 4.28 -7.62 2.05
C ASN A 177 5.78 -7.54 1.84
N GLU A 178 6.22 -6.72 0.88
CA GLU A 178 7.64 -6.57 0.55
C GLU A 178 8.44 -6.04 1.74
N ILE A 179 8.00 -4.95 2.37
CA ILE A 179 8.73 -4.33 3.49
C ILE A 179 8.81 -5.27 4.67
N ILE A 180 7.72 -5.95 5.04
CA ILE A 180 7.72 -6.86 6.20
C ILE A 180 8.64 -8.05 6.00
N THR A 181 8.60 -8.67 4.82
CA THR A 181 9.34 -9.90 4.56
C THR A 181 10.82 -9.67 4.28
N THR A 182 11.19 -8.48 3.76
CA THR A 182 12.58 -8.17 3.42
C THR A 182 13.33 -7.38 4.48
N THR A 183 12.61 -6.59 5.30
CA THR A 183 13.25 -5.64 6.22
C THR A 183 13.04 -5.96 7.70
N VAL A 184 11.84 -6.41 8.08
CA VAL A 184 11.46 -6.53 9.49
C VAL A 184 11.56 -7.96 10.01
N LEU A 185 11.03 -8.91 9.30
CA LEU A 185 11.03 -10.33 9.68
C LEU A 185 12.20 -11.10 9.06
N GLN A 186 13.43 -10.79 9.46
CA GLN A 186 14.66 -11.35 8.87
C GLN A 186 14.77 -12.88 8.96
N ASN A 187 14.15 -13.52 9.98
CA ASN A 187 14.16 -14.97 10.17
C ASN A 187 12.88 -15.66 9.67
N PHE A 188 12.04 -14.93 8.96
CA PHE A 188 10.77 -15.42 8.43
C PHE A 188 10.94 -15.93 7.00
N ASN A 189 10.75 -17.21 6.80
CA ASN A 189 10.82 -17.77 5.46
C ASN A 189 9.44 -17.72 4.79
N PHE A 190 9.12 -16.57 4.19
CA PHE A 190 7.85 -16.29 3.54
C PHE A 190 7.51 -17.32 2.46
N GLU A 191 8.48 -17.69 1.64
CA GLU A 191 8.29 -18.66 0.55
C GLU A 191 8.00 -20.08 1.07
N LYS A 192 8.58 -20.43 2.20
CA LYS A 192 8.36 -21.74 2.81
C LYS A 192 7.03 -21.82 3.57
N GLU A 193 6.69 -20.77 4.31
CA GLU A 193 5.50 -20.76 5.17
C GLU A 193 4.22 -20.46 4.38
N PHE A 194 4.30 -19.62 3.32
CA PHE A 194 3.18 -19.18 2.51
C PHE A 194 3.54 -19.19 1.00
N PRO A 195 3.79 -20.37 0.42
CA PRO A 195 4.34 -20.49 -0.93
C PRO A 195 3.44 -19.93 -2.04
N VAL A 196 2.12 -20.05 -1.90
CA VAL A 196 1.17 -19.54 -2.90
C VAL A 196 1.09 -18.02 -2.83
N THR A 197 1.01 -17.45 -1.62
CA THR A 197 1.03 -16.01 -1.38
C THR A 197 2.35 -15.38 -1.85
N ALA A 198 3.48 -16.03 -1.60
CA ALA A 198 4.78 -15.57 -2.06
C ALA A 198 4.86 -15.58 -3.61
N LYS A 199 4.33 -16.61 -4.27
CA LYS A 199 4.26 -16.67 -5.73
C LYS A 199 3.37 -15.58 -6.32
N TRP A 200 2.19 -15.35 -5.72
CA TRP A 200 1.28 -14.27 -6.10
C TRP A 200 1.94 -12.90 -5.91
N HIS A 201 2.59 -12.65 -4.78
CA HIS A 201 3.32 -11.43 -4.49
C HIS A 201 4.40 -11.14 -5.54
N LYS A 202 5.22 -12.15 -5.88
CA LYS A 202 6.23 -12.03 -6.95
C LYS A 202 5.64 -11.70 -8.32
N LYS A 203 4.45 -12.24 -8.66
CA LYS A 203 3.76 -11.89 -9.91
C LYS A 203 3.38 -10.40 -9.93
N ILE A 204 2.94 -9.84 -8.80
CA ILE A 204 2.58 -8.41 -8.69
C ILE A 204 3.84 -7.56 -8.84
N LEU A 205 4.92 -7.86 -8.09
CA LEU A 205 6.19 -7.13 -8.16
C LEU A 205 6.82 -7.15 -9.55
N ALA A 206 6.64 -8.22 -10.31
CA ALA A 206 7.18 -8.37 -11.66
C ALA A 206 6.44 -7.52 -12.72
N ARG A 207 5.30 -6.90 -12.38
CA ARG A 207 4.58 -6.03 -13.31
C ARG A 207 5.42 -4.79 -13.64
N PRO A 208 5.55 -4.41 -14.92
CA PRO A 208 6.46 -3.32 -15.33
C PRO A 208 6.22 -2.00 -14.58
N ALA A 209 4.95 -1.62 -14.38
CA ALA A 209 4.58 -0.42 -13.65
C ALA A 209 5.03 -0.47 -12.18
N ILE A 210 4.77 -1.57 -11.50
CA ILE A 210 5.12 -1.76 -10.08
C ILE A 210 6.63 -1.85 -9.91
N LYS A 211 7.31 -2.61 -10.76
CA LYS A 211 8.77 -2.71 -10.75
C LYS A 211 9.44 -1.34 -10.92
N LYS A 212 8.99 -0.53 -11.88
CA LYS A 212 9.50 0.83 -12.11
C LYS A 212 9.43 1.68 -10.84
N VAL A 213 8.26 1.71 -10.19
CA VAL A 213 8.05 2.49 -8.96
C VAL A 213 8.90 1.94 -7.80
N TRP A 214 9.03 0.61 -7.70
CA TRP A 214 9.84 0.00 -6.65
C TRP A 214 11.34 0.23 -6.83
N ASP A 215 11.82 0.20 -8.08
CA ASP A 215 13.20 0.58 -8.44
C ASP A 215 13.48 2.07 -8.13
N GLU A 216 12.50 2.96 -8.35
CA GLU A 216 12.59 4.38 -7.97
C GLU A 216 12.71 4.56 -6.45
N ARG A 217 11.87 3.85 -5.68
CA ARG A 217 11.97 3.84 -4.21
C ARG A 217 13.35 3.40 -3.74
N ALA A 218 13.89 2.33 -4.32
CA ALA A 218 15.22 1.84 -3.95
C ALA A 218 16.32 2.89 -4.20
N LYS A 219 16.25 3.61 -5.32
CA LYS A 219 17.17 4.72 -5.62
C LYS A 219 17.06 5.86 -4.61
N LEU A 220 15.83 6.24 -4.24
CA LEU A 220 15.58 7.31 -3.26
C LEU A 220 16.09 6.96 -1.85
N LEU A 221 16.00 5.69 -1.47
CA LEU A 221 16.54 5.22 -0.18
C LEU A 221 18.08 5.13 -0.19
N ALA A 222 18.69 4.87 -1.33
CA ALA A 222 20.15 4.84 -1.46
C ALA A 222 20.80 6.25 -1.46
N GLN A 223 20.02 7.30 -1.71
CA GLN A 223 20.49 8.69 -1.72
C GLN A 223 20.43 9.38 -0.34
N GLY A 224 19.92 8.69 0.70
CA GLY A 224 19.86 9.20 2.08
C GLY A 224 18.52 9.74 2.44
#